data_59d172b6b2a737b9fb452609dfa83966
#
_entry.id   59d172b6b2a737b9fb452609dfa83966
#
_cell.length_a   1.000
_cell.length_b   1.000
_cell.length_c   1.000
_cell.angle_alpha   90.00
_cell.angle_beta   90.00
_cell.angle_gamma   90.00
#
_symmetry.space_group_name_H-M   'P 1'
#
loop_
_entity.id
_entity.type
_entity.pdbx_description
1 polymer ?
#
loop_
_entity_poly.entity_id
_entity_poly.type
_entity_poly.pdbx_seq_one_letter_code
_entity_poly.pdbx_strand_id
1 'polypeptide(L)'
;MHFLNFFNHLAIKNPMRFKLLLVFFMICHTCFAQQKTVPVIFDSDMGPDYDDVGAITLLHAFADSGKAKILATIASTKFEGVAGVFSVLNTYFNRPDVPIGVPRGKAVTQRDWQHWTDTLLANYPHQVMRNEDVPDATELYRKILAAQPDKSVTIITVGFFTNLASLLQSRPDKYSKLNGRQLVQKKVKRVVSMAGKFPSGKEFNIEKDAAAAQLVFKTWPTPIICSGFEIGEKIKTGLPLIHNAAIQNSPVKDVFRISIPMDKQDSAGRMSWDETAVLVGIAGYGPYYTLKPGKVVVADDGSNTWVSGKGNHAYIVPRMEIQKVQELLNDLMMHQPSRKE
;
A
#
# COMPACT_ATOMS: atom_id res chain seq x y z
N MET A 1 21.07 -44.89 -13.06
CA MET A 1 22.03 -45.48 -14.01
C MET A 1 21.54 -45.49 -15.47
N HIS A 2 20.24 -45.63 -15.78
CA HIS A 2 19.71 -45.63 -17.16
C HIS A 2 19.68 -44.27 -17.86
N PHE A 3 19.59 -43.17 -17.13
CA PHE A 3 19.52 -41.81 -17.69
C PHE A 3 20.87 -41.31 -18.25
N LEU A 4 21.99 -41.62 -17.57
CA LEU A 4 23.35 -41.25 -18.06
C LEU A 4 23.73 -42.01 -19.34
N ASN A 5 23.31 -43.26 -19.51
CA ASN A 5 23.60 -44.01 -20.72
C ASN A 5 22.84 -43.53 -21.96
N PHE A 6 21.66 -42.95 -21.77
CA PHE A 6 20.87 -42.35 -22.87
C PHE A 6 21.53 -41.10 -23.43
N PHE A 7 22.07 -40.23 -22.57
CA PHE A 7 22.76 -39.02 -22.99
C PHE A 7 24.10 -39.27 -23.69
N ASN A 8 24.86 -40.27 -23.22
CA ASN A 8 26.11 -40.65 -23.86
C ASN A 8 25.87 -41.26 -25.24
N HIS A 9 24.79 -42.02 -25.45
CA HIS A 9 24.46 -42.64 -26.74
C HIS A 9 23.99 -41.59 -27.79
N LEU A 10 23.30 -40.52 -27.34
CA LEU A 10 22.89 -39.43 -28.21
C LEU A 10 24.06 -38.53 -28.63
N ALA A 11 25.03 -38.27 -27.72
CA ALA A 11 26.20 -37.48 -28.00
C ALA A 11 27.15 -38.11 -29.02
N ILE A 12 27.27 -39.44 -29.00
CA ILE A 12 28.14 -40.20 -29.92
C ILE A 12 27.56 -40.31 -31.33
N LYS A 13 26.23 -40.44 -31.44
CA LYS A 13 25.56 -40.68 -32.75
C LYS A 13 25.15 -39.41 -33.47
N ASN A 14 25.03 -38.25 -32.82
CA ASN A 14 24.64 -37.02 -33.49
C ASN A 14 24.98 -35.76 -32.67
N PRO A 15 26.24 -35.28 -32.73
CA PRO A 15 26.73 -34.18 -31.87
C PRO A 15 25.98 -32.85 -32.10
N MET A 16 25.38 -32.67 -33.28
CA MET A 16 24.60 -31.48 -33.60
C MET A 16 23.23 -31.47 -32.88
N ARG A 17 22.58 -32.64 -32.81
CA ARG A 17 21.31 -32.78 -32.04
C ARG A 17 21.50 -32.69 -30.55
N PHE A 18 22.65 -33.15 -30.05
CA PHE A 18 23.01 -32.99 -28.62
C PHE A 18 23.27 -31.56 -28.25
N LYS A 19 23.97 -30.77 -29.11
CA LYS A 19 24.14 -29.34 -28.93
C LYS A 19 22.82 -28.57 -28.98
N LEU A 20 21.90 -28.94 -29.87
CA LEU A 20 20.56 -28.37 -29.95
C LEU A 20 19.71 -28.62 -28.69
N LEU A 21 19.78 -29.84 -28.14
CA LEU A 21 19.10 -30.22 -26.91
C LEU A 21 19.66 -29.49 -25.69
N LEU A 22 20.98 -29.31 -25.61
CA LEU A 22 21.64 -28.53 -24.55
C LEU A 22 21.27 -27.04 -24.62
N VAL A 23 21.20 -26.45 -25.79
CA VAL A 23 20.76 -25.06 -26.00
C VAL A 23 19.28 -24.91 -25.65
N PHE A 24 18.44 -25.87 -26.02
CA PHE A 24 17.01 -25.86 -25.65
C PHE A 24 16.81 -26.01 -24.14
N PHE A 25 17.61 -26.84 -23.46
CA PHE A 25 17.58 -26.98 -22.00
C PHE A 25 18.09 -25.72 -21.28
N MET A 26 19.11 -25.03 -21.82
CA MET A 26 19.59 -23.75 -21.28
C MET A 26 18.57 -22.62 -21.45
N ILE A 27 17.85 -22.57 -22.56
CA ILE A 27 16.80 -21.56 -22.82
C ILE A 27 15.58 -21.80 -21.92
N CYS A 28 15.23 -23.05 -21.62
CA CYS A 28 14.12 -23.35 -20.70
C CYS A 28 14.38 -22.96 -19.25
N HIS A 29 15.65 -22.80 -18.84
CA HIS A 29 15.97 -22.41 -17.45
C HIS A 29 15.97 -20.91 -17.21
N THR A 30 15.80 -20.08 -18.22
CA THR A 30 15.75 -18.61 -18.08
C THR A 30 14.34 -18.00 -18.03
N CYS A 31 13.29 -18.80 -18.19
CA CYS A 31 11.92 -18.36 -17.98
C CYS A 31 11.50 -18.45 -16.51
N PHE A 32 12.29 -17.92 -15.57
CA PHE A 32 11.73 -17.43 -14.34
C PHE A 32 10.84 -16.24 -14.71
N ALA A 33 9.54 -16.41 -14.62
CA ALA A 33 8.60 -15.32 -14.73
C ALA A 33 9.01 -14.26 -13.67
N GLN A 34 9.79 -13.26 -14.10
CA GLN A 34 10.20 -12.16 -13.24
C GLN A 34 8.92 -11.53 -12.72
N GLN A 35 8.64 -11.71 -11.44
CA GLN A 35 7.43 -11.13 -10.84
C GLN A 35 7.46 -9.63 -11.11
N LYS A 36 6.51 -9.15 -11.90
CA LYS A 36 6.50 -7.77 -12.38
C LYS A 36 6.38 -6.84 -11.18
N THR A 37 7.41 -6.03 -10.93
CA THR A 37 7.41 -4.99 -9.91
C THR A 37 6.16 -4.10 -10.03
N VAL A 38 5.44 -3.88 -8.95
CA VAL A 38 4.21 -3.07 -8.93
C VAL A 38 4.58 -1.61 -8.65
N PRO A 39 4.34 -0.67 -9.59
CA PRO A 39 4.48 0.75 -9.30
C PRO A 39 3.34 1.21 -8.37
N VAL A 40 3.69 1.77 -7.21
CA VAL A 40 2.75 2.12 -6.14
C VAL A 40 2.81 3.61 -5.82
N ILE A 41 1.66 4.25 -5.74
CA ILE A 41 1.45 5.48 -4.96
C ILE A 41 0.76 5.06 -3.67
N PHE A 42 1.36 5.37 -2.53
CA PHE A 42 0.81 5.10 -1.21
C PHE A 42 0.22 6.39 -0.64
N ASP A 43 -1.05 6.34 -0.26
CA ASP A 43 -1.83 7.48 0.26
C ASP A 43 -2.41 7.09 1.63
N SER A 44 -2.08 7.84 2.68
CA SER A 44 -2.35 7.49 4.06
C SER A 44 -2.66 8.74 4.89
N ASP A 45 -3.50 8.65 5.89
CA ASP A 45 -3.75 9.74 6.82
C ASP A 45 -2.74 9.80 7.98
N MET A 46 -1.85 8.85 8.08
CA MET A 46 -0.61 8.83 8.88
C MET A 46 -0.66 9.73 10.13
N GLY A 47 -1.47 9.38 11.08
CA GLY A 47 -1.63 10.22 12.25
C GLY A 47 -2.77 9.86 13.20
N PRO A 48 -4.03 9.82 12.78
CA PRO A 48 -5.14 9.47 13.69
C PRO A 48 -4.95 8.11 14.34
N ASP A 49 -4.35 7.22 13.57
CA ASP A 49 -4.06 5.84 13.87
C ASP A 49 -2.57 5.53 13.73
N TYR A 50 -2.14 4.30 13.91
CA TYR A 50 -0.72 3.94 13.77
C TYR A 50 -0.45 2.64 13.00
N ASP A 51 -1.47 1.94 12.54
CA ASP A 51 -1.29 0.84 11.58
C ASP A 51 -0.84 1.32 10.20
N ASP A 52 -1.04 2.61 9.87
CA ASP A 52 -0.35 3.28 8.76
C ASP A 52 1.17 3.08 8.77
N VAL A 53 1.78 3.11 9.98
CA VAL A 53 3.22 2.89 10.14
C VAL A 53 3.60 1.43 9.89
N GLY A 54 2.72 0.50 10.24
CA GLY A 54 2.82 -0.89 9.82
C GLY A 54 2.72 -1.03 8.31
N ALA A 55 1.72 -0.40 7.70
CA ALA A 55 1.47 -0.45 6.26
C ALA A 55 2.63 0.09 5.42
N ILE A 56 3.20 1.26 5.79
CA ILE A 56 4.37 1.80 5.07
C ILE A 56 5.61 0.92 5.27
N THR A 57 5.73 0.23 6.42
CA THR A 57 6.81 -0.74 6.64
C THR A 57 6.70 -1.91 5.67
N LEU A 58 5.51 -2.48 5.48
CA LEU A 58 5.26 -3.50 4.47
C LEU A 58 5.58 -3.01 3.06
N LEU A 59 5.21 -1.78 2.73
CA LEU A 59 5.50 -1.17 1.44
C LEU A 59 7.00 -1.15 1.16
N HIS A 60 7.81 -0.74 2.15
CA HIS A 60 9.27 -0.74 2.03
C HIS A 60 9.86 -2.16 1.98
N ALA A 61 9.35 -3.11 2.77
CA ALA A 61 9.75 -4.51 2.71
C ALA A 61 9.51 -5.12 1.31
N PHE A 62 8.35 -4.84 0.71
CA PHE A 62 8.07 -5.24 -0.66
C PHE A 62 8.94 -4.52 -1.69
N ALA A 63 9.33 -3.27 -1.45
CA ALA A 63 10.24 -2.55 -2.33
C ALA A 63 11.66 -3.13 -2.26
N ASP A 64 12.16 -3.49 -1.07
CA ASP A 64 13.47 -4.12 -0.89
C ASP A 64 13.53 -5.52 -1.52
N SER A 65 12.41 -6.26 -1.51
CA SER A 65 12.30 -7.55 -2.20
C SER A 65 12.04 -7.43 -3.72
N GLY A 66 12.06 -6.22 -4.30
CA GLY A 66 11.83 -5.98 -5.73
C GLY A 66 10.36 -6.14 -6.19
N LYS A 67 9.43 -6.38 -5.28
CA LYS A 67 8.00 -6.58 -5.60
C LYS A 67 7.25 -5.27 -5.80
N ALA A 68 7.70 -4.17 -5.21
CA ALA A 68 7.12 -2.84 -5.37
C ALA A 68 8.15 -1.80 -5.81
N LYS A 69 7.67 -0.78 -6.56
CA LYS A 69 8.38 0.46 -6.82
C LYS A 69 7.56 1.60 -6.22
N ILE A 70 8.04 2.20 -5.15
CA ILE A 70 7.38 3.34 -4.50
C ILE A 70 7.57 4.56 -5.39
N LEU A 71 6.48 5.12 -5.90
CA LEU A 71 6.48 6.30 -6.75
C LEU A 71 6.32 7.59 -5.96
N ALA A 72 5.53 7.54 -4.89
CA ALA A 72 5.31 8.62 -3.94
C ALA A 72 4.65 8.09 -2.67
N THR A 73 4.82 8.81 -1.56
CA THR A 73 4.03 8.70 -0.34
C THR A 73 3.25 10.00 -0.16
N ILE A 74 1.93 9.91 0.01
CA ILE A 74 1.05 11.08 -0.01
C ILE A 74 0.19 11.06 1.26
N ALA A 75 0.13 12.21 1.95
CA ALA A 75 -0.77 12.38 3.08
C ALA A 75 -2.19 12.67 2.60
N SER A 76 -3.20 12.02 3.15
CA SER A 76 -4.62 12.39 2.98
C SER A 76 -5.15 13.30 4.09
N THR A 77 -4.33 13.59 5.07
CA THR A 77 -4.56 14.60 6.12
C THR A 77 -3.61 15.78 5.94
N LYS A 78 -3.92 16.89 6.59
CA LYS A 78 -3.06 18.09 6.58
C LYS A 78 -2.64 18.59 7.97
N PHE A 79 -2.69 17.72 8.99
CA PHE A 79 -2.13 18.15 10.28
C PHE A 79 -0.63 18.49 10.11
N GLU A 80 -0.16 19.50 10.83
CA GLU A 80 1.22 19.95 10.67
C GLU A 80 2.19 18.90 11.20
N GLY A 81 3.24 18.61 10.40
CA GLY A 81 4.23 17.58 10.70
C GLY A 81 4.05 16.26 9.96
N VAL A 82 2.89 16.01 9.31
CA VAL A 82 2.66 14.75 8.59
C VAL A 82 3.70 14.49 7.48
N ALA A 83 4.12 15.54 6.77
CA ALA A 83 5.17 15.42 5.76
C ALA A 83 6.52 15.00 6.37
N GLY A 84 6.84 15.52 7.54
CA GLY A 84 8.03 15.14 8.30
C GLY A 84 7.99 13.68 8.72
N VAL A 85 6.83 13.16 9.16
CA VAL A 85 6.66 11.74 9.51
C VAL A 85 6.93 10.83 8.32
N PHE A 86 6.38 11.13 7.14
CA PHE A 86 6.72 10.40 5.91
C PHE A 86 8.21 10.47 5.60
N SER A 87 8.83 11.65 5.79
CA SER A 87 10.27 11.82 5.57
C SER A 87 11.10 10.99 6.54
N VAL A 88 10.71 10.89 7.82
CA VAL A 88 11.36 10.00 8.80
C VAL A 88 11.30 8.55 8.30
N LEU A 89 10.11 8.05 7.96
CA LEU A 89 9.92 6.64 7.58
C LEU A 89 10.63 6.31 6.25
N ASN A 90 10.51 7.17 5.24
CA ASN A 90 11.24 6.99 3.98
C ASN A 90 12.75 7.02 4.18
N THR A 91 13.27 7.92 5.02
CA THR A 91 14.71 8.02 5.34
C THR A 91 15.20 6.78 6.08
N TYR A 92 14.43 6.32 7.06
CA TYR A 92 14.76 5.10 7.82
C TYR A 92 14.95 3.89 6.90
N PHE A 93 14.08 3.73 5.90
CA PHE A 93 14.18 2.65 4.91
C PHE A 93 15.11 2.98 3.72
N ASN A 94 16.08 3.88 3.88
CA ASN A 94 17.06 4.27 2.86
C ASN A 94 16.46 4.83 1.56
N ARG A 95 15.30 5.49 1.62
CA ARG A 95 14.60 6.11 0.48
C ARG A 95 14.19 7.55 0.75
N PRO A 96 15.12 8.43 1.20
CA PRO A 96 14.79 9.83 1.53
C PRO A 96 14.26 10.63 0.33
N ASP A 97 14.54 10.17 -0.89
CA ASP A 97 14.15 10.87 -2.14
C ASP A 97 12.77 10.47 -2.66
N VAL A 98 12.03 9.58 -1.96
CA VAL A 98 10.64 9.27 -2.33
C VAL A 98 9.80 10.55 -2.23
N PRO A 99 9.15 10.99 -3.33
CA PRO A 99 8.35 12.21 -3.30
C PRO A 99 7.23 12.14 -2.27
N ILE A 100 7.06 13.21 -1.51
CA ILE A 100 6.00 13.38 -0.51
C ILE A 100 5.04 14.46 -0.98
N GLY A 101 3.73 14.28 -0.79
CA GLY A 101 2.69 15.27 -1.08
C GLY A 101 1.71 15.42 0.07
N VAL A 102 1.20 16.64 0.28
CA VAL A 102 0.22 16.96 1.33
C VAL A 102 -0.90 17.83 0.73
N PRO A 103 -2.19 17.58 1.03
CA PRO A 103 -3.28 18.40 0.50
C PRO A 103 -3.22 19.84 1.00
N ARG A 104 -3.40 20.80 0.09
CA ARG A 104 -3.39 22.24 0.42
C ARG A 104 -4.78 22.81 0.70
N GLY A 105 -5.80 22.24 0.07
CA GLY A 105 -7.16 22.72 0.15
C GLY A 105 -7.92 22.26 1.40
N LYS A 106 -9.23 22.07 1.24
CA LYS A 106 -10.08 21.46 2.26
C LYS A 106 -9.70 19.98 2.40
N ALA A 107 -9.23 19.61 3.57
CA ALA A 107 -8.87 18.22 3.91
C ALA A 107 -9.08 18.00 5.40
N VAL A 108 -9.16 16.75 5.82
CA VAL A 108 -9.20 16.38 7.24
C VAL A 108 -7.92 16.84 7.92
N THR A 109 -8.03 17.31 9.17
CA THR A 109 -6.90 17.76 9.99
C THR A 109 -7.00 17.04 11.32
N GLN A 110 -6.55 15.81 11.34
CA GLN A 110 -6.56 15.00 12.56
C GLN A 110 -5.16 14.44 12.78
N ARG A 111 -4.66 14.60 14.01
CA ARG A 111 -3.37 14.07 14.42
C ARG A 111 -3.56 12.86 15.35
N ASP A 112 -2.47 12.19 15.62
CA ASP A 112 -2.36 11.13 16.60
C ASP A 112 -2.64 11.67 18.02
N TRP A 113 -3.51 10.99 18.74
CA TRP A 113 -3.79 11.32 20.13
C TRP A 113 -2.71 10.75 21.09
N GLN A 114 -1.94 9.77 20.65
CA GLN A 114 -0.83 9.18 21.39
C GLN A 114 0.46 10.00 21.30
N HIS A 115 0.49 11.02 20.46
CA HIS A 115 1.67 11.90 20.24
C HIS A 115 2.93 11.16 19.77
N TRP A 116 2.79 10.01 19.11
CA TRP A 116 3.92 9.29 18.58
C TRP A 116 4.61 10.04 17.42
N THR A 117 3.85 10.87 16.68
CA THR A 117 4.40 11.73 15.61
C THR A 117 5.45 12.69 16.14
N ASP A 118 5.21 13.31 17.31
CA ASP A 118 6.17 14.21 17.98
C ASP A 118 7.47 13.47 18.33
N THR A 119 7.35 12.23 18.80
CA THR A 119 8.52 11.38 19.11
C THR A 119 9.33 11.07 17.86
N LEU A 120 8.69 10.77 16.73
CA LEU A 120 9.40 10.51 15.49
C LEU A 120 10.14 11.74 15.00
N LEU A 121 9.49 12.89 14.97
CA LEU A 121 10.09 14.16 14.50
C LEU A 121 11.22 14.63 15.40
N ALA A 122 11.16 14.36 16.71
CA ALA A 122 12.20 14.75 17.63
C ALA A 122 13.45 13.84 17.59
N ASN A 123 13.30 12.54 17.29
CA ASN A 123 14.35 11.56 17.53
C ASN A 123 14.93 10.92 16.26
N TYR A 124 14.30 11.08 15.11
CA TYR A 124 14.73 10.40 13.88
C TYR A 124 15.10 11.37 12.76
N PRO A 125 16.16 11.06 11.97
CA PRO A 125 16.56 11.89 10.83
C PRO A 125 15.44 12.01 9.79
N HIS A 126 15.22 13.23 9.29
CA HIS A 126 14.30 13.55 8.21
C HIS A 126 14.75 14.83 7.48
N GLN A 127 14.35 14.95 6.21
CA GLN A 127 14.73 16.07 5.34
C GLN A 127 13.62 17.12 5.22
N VAL A 128 12.36 16.73 5.45
CA VAL A 128 11.19 17.59 5.35
C VAL A 128 10.77 18.00 6.75
N MET A 129 10.69 19.31 6.98
CA MET A 129 10.36 19.87 8.30
C MET A 129 8.89 20.24 8.42
N ARG A 130 8.29 20.77 7.35
CA ARG A 130 6.93 21.33 7.36
C ARG A 130 6.13 20.83 6.16
N ASN A 131 4.82 20.83 6.29
CA ASN A 131 3.94 20.44 5.19
C ASN A 131 4.14 21.34 3.95
N GLU A 132 4.47 22.63 4.14
CA GLU A 132 4.70 23.56 3.03
C GLU A 132 5.98 23.29 2.23
N ASP A 133 6.90 22.50 2.76
CA ASP A 133 8.15 22.14 2.07
C ASP A 133 7.94 21.09 0.95
N VAL A 134 6.76 20.50 0.87
CA VAL A 134 6.41 19.50 -0.15
C VAL A 134 5.29 19.98 -1.07
N PRO A 135 5.14 19.45 -2.29
CA PRO A 135 4.07 19.85 -3.20
C PRO A 135 2.67 19.49 -2.69
N ASP A 136 1.66 20.14 -3.28
CA ASP A 136 0.26 19.74 -3.15
C ASP A 136 0.06 18.30 -3.60
N ALA A 137 -0.73 17.53 -2.83
CA ALA A 137 -0.99 16.12 -3.12
C ALA A 137 -1.55 15.90 -4.52
N THR A 138 -2.50 16.72 -4.97
CA THR A 138 -3.11 16.59 -6.32
C THR A 138 -2.08 16.91 -7.41
N GLU A 139 -1.26 17.93 -7.22
CA GLU A 139 -0.18 18.26 -8.15
C GLU A 139 0.80 17.10 -8.26
N LEU A 140 1.22 16.51 -7.14
CA LEU A 140 2.13 15.38 -7.12
C LEU A 140 1.53 14.15 -7.79
N TYR A 141 0.27 13.82 -7.50
CA TYR A 141 -0.44 12.74 -8.18
C TYR A 141 -0.39 12.92 -9.71
N ARG A 142 -0.72 14.11 -10.19
CA ARG A 142 -0.74 14.40 -11.63
C ARG A 142 0.63 14.28 -12.26
N LYS A 143 1.67 14.84 -11.62
CA LYS A 143 3.07 14.74 -12.04
C LYS A 143 3.51 13.28 -12.16
N ILE A 144 3.29 12.51 -11.11
CA ILE A 144 3.72 11.10 -11.06
C ILE A 144 2.97 10.27 -12.10
N LEU A 145 1.63 10.36 -12.14
CA LEU A 145 0.81 9.59 -13.07
C LEU A 145 1.14 9.89 -14.54
N ALA A 146 1.35 11.17 -14.89
CA ALA A 146 1.69 11.57 -16.26
C ALA A 146 2.95 10.87 -16.77
N ALA A 147 3.93 10.67 -15.90
CA ALA A 147 5.21 10.05 -16.23
C ALA A 147 5.18 8.51 -16.33
N GLN A 148 4.09 7.84 -15.87
CA GLN A 148 4.04 6.38 -15.85
C GLN A 148 3.47 5.81 -17.17
N PRO A 149 3.80 4.53 -17.48
CA PRO A 149 3.12 3.79 -18.54
C PRO A 149 1.61 3.68 -18.29
N ASP A 150 0.83 3.49 -19.34
CA ASP A 150 -0.61 3.35 -19.26
C ASP A 150 -1.00 2.08 -18.47
N LYS A 151 -2.05 2.17 -17.63
CA LYS A 151 -2.56 1.05 -16.81
C LYS A 151 -1.50 0.36 -15.96
N SER A 152 -0.48 1.09 -15.50
CA SER A 152 0.61 0.50 -14.71
C SER A 152 0.49 0.73 -13.22
N VAL A 153 -0.02 1.89 -12.79
CA VAL A 153 0.03 2.32 -11.40
C VAL A 153 -1.06 1.68 -10.55
N THR A 154 -0.68 1.10 -9.41
CA THR A 154 -1.58 0.75 -8.32
C THR A 154 -1.54 1.90 -7.29
N ILE A 155 -2.69 2.47 -6.96
CA ILE A 155 -2.85 3.35 -5.82
C ILE A 155 -3.27 2.49 -4.64
N ILE A 156 -2.56 2.61 -3.53
CA ILE A 156 -2.94 2.01 -2.25
C ILE A 156 -3.29 3.17 -1.34
N THR A 157 -4.58 3.30 -0.97
CA THR A 157 -5.05 4.34 -0.06
C THR A 157 -5.57 3.72 1.21
N VAL A 158 -5.06 4.18 2.33
CA VAL A 158 -5.40 3.67 3.66
C VAL A 158 -5.94 4.77 4.57
N GLY A 159 -6.15 5.97 4.03
CA GLY A 159 -6.71 7.12 4.72
C GLY A 159 -7.92 7.74 4.00
N PHE A 160 -8.07 9.06 4.14
CA PHE A 160 -9.21 9.81 3.63
C PHE A 160 -9.22 9.93 2.10
N PHE A 161 -10.39 10.21 1.54
CA PHE A 161 -10.62 10.23 0.08
C PHE A 161 -10.38 11.59 -0.58
N THR A 162 -10.06 12.63 0.18
CA THR A 162 -9.87 14.01 -0.31
C THR A 162 -8.95 14.07 -1.52
N ASN A 163 -7.79 13.41 -1.46
CA ASN A 163 -6.81 13.44 -2.56
C ASN A 163 -7.34 12.80 -3.84
N LEU A 164 -8.00 11.64 -3.72
CA LEU A 164 -8.57 10.95 -4.87
C LEU A 164 -9.71 11.73 -5.49
N ALA A 165 -10.55 12.36 -4.67
CA ALA A 165 -11.63 13.24 -5.13
C ALA A 165 -11.07 14.48 -5.84
N SER A 166 -10.06 15.14 -5.25
CA SER A 166 -9.38 16.29 -5.84
C SER A 166 -8.68 15.94 -7.15
N LEU A 167 -8.03 14.77 -7.21
CA LEU A 167 -7.42 14.26 -8.44
C LEU A 167 -8.47 14.08 -9.54
N LEU A 168 -9.63 13.47 -9.26
CA LEU A 168 -10.70 13.27 -10.25
C LEU A 168 -11.22 14.60 -10.81
N GLN A 169 -11.31 15.63 -9.97
CA GLN A 169 -11.82 16.95 -10.33
C GLN A 169 -10.77 17.86 -10.94
N SER A 170 -9.49 17.47 -10.93
CA SER A 170 -8.39 18.31 -11.37
C SER A 170 -8.47 18.61 -12.88
N ARG A 171 -8.07 19.85 -13.24
CA ARG A 171 -8.02 20.32 -14.62
C ARG A 171 -6.70 19.94 -15.29
N PRO A 172 -6.62 20.00 -16.63
CA PRO A 172 -5.35 19.94 -17.35
C PRO A 172 -4.33 20.94 -16.80
N ASP A 173 -3.06 20.56 -16.76
CA ASP A 173 -1.96 21.34 -16.23
C ASP A 173 -0.66 21.15 -17.02
N LYS A 174 0.47 21.66 -16.48
CA LYS A 174 1.80 21.53 -17.07
C LYS A 174 2.29 20.09 -17.24
N TYR A 175 1.76 19.14 -16.45
CA TYR A 175 2.15 17.73 -16.49
C TYR A 175 1.32 16.91 -17.49
N SER A 176 0.03 17.26 -17.66
CA SER A 176 -0.87 16.52 -18.54
C SER A 176 -2.00 17.38 -19.08
N LYS A 177 -2.26 17.28 -20.40
CA LYS A 177 -3.41 17.88 -21.06
C LYS A 177 -4.74 17.15 -20.74
N LEU A 178 -4.68 15.99 -20.07
CA LEU A 178 -5.86 15.25 -19.62
C LEU A 178 -6.40 15.86 -18.33
N ASN A 179 -7.72 15.91 -18.18
CA ASN A 179 -8.32 16.17 -16.87
C ASN A 179 -8.06 14.99 -15.94
N GLY A 180 -8.28 15.15 -14.63
CA GLY A 180 -7.94 14.15 -13.63
C GLY A 180 -8.58 12.79 -13.88
N ARG A 181 -9.89 12.76 -14.21
CA ARG A 181 -10.59 11.50 -14.50
C ARG A 181 -9.99 10.77 -15.72
N GLN A 182 -9.68 11.50 -16.78
CA GLN A 182 -9.05 10.94 -17.97
C GLN A 182 -7.62 10.42 -17.66
N LEU A 183 -6.86 11.18 -16.86
CA LEU A 183 -5.51 10.79 -16.44
C LEU A 183 -5.55 9.50 -15.62
N VAL A 184 -6.44 9.41 -14.62
CA VAL A 184 -6.67 8.21 -13.83
C VAL A 184 -7.08 7.04 -14.73
N GLN A 185 -8.07 7.24 -15.60
CA GLN A 185 -8.52 6.20 -16.51
C GLN A 185 -7.38 5.67 -17.39
N LYS A 186 -6.45 6.52 -17.80
CA LYS A 186 -5.33 6.16 -18.66
C LYS A 186 -4.21 5.46 -17.89
N LYS A 187 -3.83 5.95 -16.70
CA LYS A 187 -2.60 5.60 -16.00
C LYS A 187 -2.78 4.59 -14.87
N VAL A 188 -3.91 4.65 -14.17
CA VAL A 188 -4.15 3.82 -13.00
C VAL A 188 -4.67 2.46 -13.42
N LYS A 189 -4.01 1.40 -12.94
CA LYS A 189 -4.43 0.01 -13.13
C LYS A 189 -5.60 -0.32 -12.20
N ARG A 190 -5.47 0.04 -10.92
CA ARG A 190 -6.47 -0.20 -9.85
C ARG A 190 -6.17 0.67 -8.63
N VAL A 191 -7.17 0.81 -7.79
CA VAL A 191 -7.04 1.26 -6.40
C VAL A 191 -7.23 0.05 -5.49
N VAL A 192 -6.43 -0.03 -4.43
CA VAL A 192 -6.71 -0.88 -3.27
C VAL A 192 -6.88 0.06 -2.09
N SER A 193 -8.03 -0.02 -1.42
CA SER A 193 -8.38 0.92 -0.35
C SER A 193 -8.72 0.18 0.94
N MET A 194 -8.10 0.61 2.04
CA MET A 194 -8.68 0.34 3.35
C MET A 194 -9.91 1.25 3.50
N ALA A 195 -11.09 0.68 3.31
CA ALA A 195 -12.33 1.45 3.34
C ALA A 195 -13.57 0.57 3.44
N GLY A 196 -14.54 1.08 4.18
CA GLY A 196 -15.87 0.51 4.29
C GLY A 196 -15.99 -0.64 5.27
N LYS A 197 -17.24 -0.95 5.63
CA LYS A 197 -17.61 -2.11 6.43
C LYS A 197 -18.63 -2.93 5.65
N PHE A 198 -18.35 -4.20 5.44
CA PHE A 198 -19.15 -5.01 4.51
C PHE A 198 -19.95 -6.10 5.22
N PRO A 199 -21.23 -6.33 4.79
CA PRO A 199 -21.89 -5.75 3.61
C PRO A 199 -22.45 -4.33 3.83
N SER A 200 -22.49 -3.80 5.04
CA SER A 200 -22.93 -2.46 5.38
C SER A 200 -22.42 -2.00 6.73
N GLY A 201 -22.27 -0.70 6.91
CA GLY A 201 -21.86 -0.12 8.19
C GLY A 201 -21.20 1.25 8.03
N LYS A 202 -20.54 1.68 9.10
CA LYS A 202 -19.67 2.86 9.10
C LYS A 202 -18.23 2.43 9.32
N GLU A 203 -17.33 3.07 8.58
CA GLU A 203 -15.91 2.90 8.69
C GLU A 203 -15.27 4.30 8.65
N PHE A 204 -14.21 4.48 9.42
CA PHE A 204 -13.64 5.77 9.78
C PHE A 204 -13.24 6.64 8.58
N ASN A 205 -12.53 6.08 7.61
CA ASN A 205 -12.03 6.83 6.45
C ASN A 205 -13.17 7.37 5.58
N ILE A 206 -14.22 6.57 5.39
CA ILE A 206 -15.43 7.01 4.69
C ILE A 206 -16.23 8.00 5.54
N GLU A 207 -16.41 7.73 6.83
CA GLU A 207 -17.24 8.57 7.71
C GLU A 207 -16.66 9.99 7.85
N LYS A 208 -15.35 10.10 8.03
CA LYS A 208 -14.67 11.40 8.22
C LYS A 208 -14.60 12.24 6.95
N ASP A 209 -14.69 11.61 5.78
CA ASP A 209 -14.60 12.29 4.48
C ASP A 209 -15.69 11.83 3.50
N ALA A 210 -16.95 11.75 4.00
CA ALA A 210 -18.08 11.15 3.31
C ALA A 210 -18.31 11.72 1.91
N ALA A 211 -18.24 13.04 1.74
CA ALA A 211 -18.47 13.69 0.45
C ALA A 211 -17.41 13.32 -0.60
N ALA A 212 -16.15 13.23 -0.20
CA ALA A 212 -15.08 12.80 -1.09
C ALA A 212 -15.20 11.30 -1.41
N ALA A 213 -15.50 10.47 -0.41
CA ALA A 213 -15.74 9.04 -0.59
C ALA A 213 -16.92 8.79 -1.56
N GLN A 214 -18.04 9.48 -1.40
CA GLN A 214 -19.17 9.42 -2.34
C GLN A 214 -18.75 9.73 -3.77
N LEU A 215 -18.00 10.82 -3.97
CA LEU A 215 -17.53 11.21 -5.30
C LEU A 215 -16.63 10.12 -5.90
N VAL A 216 -15.68 9.60 -5.13
CA VAL A 216 -14.75 8.58 -5.59
C VAL A 216 -15.47 7.29 -5.93
N PHE A 217 -16.24 6.71 -5.02
CA PHE A 217 -16.96 5.45 -5.28
C PHE A 217 -17.99 5.56 -6.41
N LYS A 218 -18.59 6.75 -6.60
CA LYS A 218 -19.54 6.98 -7.70
C LYS A 218 -18.87 7.13 -9.06
N THR A 219 -17.66 7.70 -9.13
CA THR A 219 -17.11 8.21 -10.40
C THR A 219 -15.71 7.70 -10.78
N TRP A 220 -15.06 6.93 -9.91
CA TRP A 220 -13.72 6.41 -10.18
C TRP A 220 -13.74 5.46 -11.39
N PRO A 221 -12.88 5.70 -12.42
CA PRO A 221 -13.01 5.00 -13.70
C PRO A 221 -12.26 3.66 -13.79
N THR A 222 -11.52 3.26 -12.75
CA THR A 222 -10.76 2.00 -12.74
C THR A 222 -11.20 1.10 -11.58
N PRO A 223 -10.84 -0.19 -11.54
CA PRO A 223 -11.23 -1.06 -10.44
C PRO A 223 -10.82 -0.55 -9.07
N ILE A 224 -11.72 -0.67 -8.08
CA ILE A 224 -11.46 -0.44 -6.66
C ILE A 224 -11.62 -1.76 -5.93
N ILE A 225 -10.60 -2.15 -5.14
CA ILE A 225 -10.65 -3.30 -4.23
C ILE A 225 -10.62 -2.74 -2.81
N CYS A 226 -11.64 -3.02 -2.02
CA CYS A 226 -11.72 -2.59 -0.62
C CYS A 226 -11.22 -3.71 0.30
N SER A 227 -10.32 -3.37 1.24
CA SER A 227 -10.09 -4.12 2.46
C SER A 227 -11.00 -3.49 3.52
N GLY A 228 -12.06 -4.20 3.91
CA GLY A 228 -13.06 -3.65 4.80
C GLY A 228 -12.65 -3.71 6.28
N PHE A 229 -13.35 -2.95 7.12
CA PHE A 229 -13.17 -2.90 8.55
C PHE A 229 -13.12 -4.30 9.19
N GLU A 230 -14.02 -5.20 8.80
CA GLU A 230 -14.16 -6.56 9.33
C GLU A 230 -12.97 -7.49 9.04
N ILE A 231 -12.05 -7.06 8.17
CA ILE A 231 -10.84 -7.81 7.84
C ILE A 231 -9.74 -7.49 8.86
N GLY A 232 -9.33 -6.23 8.94
CA GLY A 232 -8.22 -5.80 9.80
C GLY A 232 -8.54 -5.89 11.29
N GLU A 233 -9.82 -5.71 11.68
CA GLU A 233 -10.28 -5.87 13.06
C GLU A 233 -9.85 -7.21 13.70
N LYS A 234 -9.76 -8.26 12.90
CA LYS A 234 -9.46 -9.64 13.36
C LYS A 234 -7.96 -9.98 13.32
N ILE A 235 -7.14 -9.14 12.74
CA ILE A 235 -5.70 -9.36 12.59
C ILE A 235 -4.98 -8.45 13.58
N LYS A 236 -4.13 -9.02 14.44
CA LYS A 236 -3.43 -8.28 15.49
C LYS A 236 -1.93 -8.30 15.24
N THR A 237 -1.32 -7.12 15.12
CA THR A 237 0.12 -6.99 14.86
C THR A 237 0.83 -6.10 15.89
N GLY A 238 2.15 -6.04 15.77
CA GLY A 238 3.01 -5.14 16.53
C GLY A 238 3.61 -5.74 17.80
N LEU A 239 2.97 -6.69 18.49
CA LEU A 239 3.57 -7.30 19.70
C LEU A 239 4.90 -8.01 19.41
N PRO A 240 5.03 -8.84 18.35
CA PRO A 240 6.33 -9.43 18.01
C PRO A 240 7.40 -8.36 17.73
N LEU A 241 7.03 -7.25 17.08
CA LEU A 241 7.94 -6.14 16.78
C LEU A 241 8.47 -5.49 18.08
N ILE A 242 7.57 -5.10 18.99
CA ILE A 242 7.98 -4.40 20.22
C ILE A 242 8.78 -5.29 21.17
N HIS A 243 8.55 -6.60 21.15
CA HIS A 243 9.28 -7.57 21.99
C HIS A 243 10.57 -8.07 21.35
N ASN A 244 10.83 -7.76 20.07
CA ASN A 244 12.08 -8.17 19.41
C ASN A 244 13.26 -7.30 19.86
N ALA A 245 14.09 -7.82 20.77
CA ALA A 245 15.25 -7.10 21.30
C ALA A 245 16.34 -6.82 20.24
N ALA A 246 16.37 -7.56 19.13
CA ALA A 246 17.34 -7.32 18.05
C ALA A 246 17.00 -6.08 17.22
N ILE A 247 15.75 -5.62 17.23
CA ILE A 247 15.34 -4.39 16.54
C ILE A 247 15.54 -3.22 17.50
N GLN A 248 16.49 -2.35 17.16
CA GLN A 248 16.85 -1.16 17.93
C GLN A 248 16.83 0.08 17.00
N ASN A 249 16.65 1.26 17.58
CA ASN A 249 16.63 2.54 16.86
C ASN A 249 15.67 2.51 15.65
N SER A 250 14.46 1.99 15.84
CA SER A 250 13.46 1.83 14.82
C SER A 250 12.27 2.75 15.11
N PRO A 251 11.96 3.72 14.20
CA PRO A 251 10.79 4.57 14.34
C PRO A 251 9.50 3.75 14.34
N VAL A 252 9.47 2.66 13.56
CA VAL A 252 8.32 1.74 13.51
C VAL A 252 8.08 1.09 14.86
N LYS A 253 9.14 0.52 15.46
CA LYS A 253 9.04 -0.10 16.79
C LYS A 253 8.64 0.90 17.87
N ASP A 254 9.17 2.11 17.83
CA ASP A 254 8.84 3.15 18.81
C ASP A 254 7.39 3.57 18.74
N VAL A 255 6.80 3.71 17.54
CA VAL A 255 5.38 4.02 17.39
C VAL A 255 4.51 2.95 18.06
N PHE A 256 4.73 1.68 17.76
CA PHE A 256 3.96 0.58 18.34
C PHE A 256 4.19 0.44 19.85
N ARG A 257 5.42 0.63 20.32
CA ARG A 257 5.78 0.59 21.74
C ARG A 257 5.12 1.71 22.56
N ILE A 258 4.96 2.89 21.97
CA ILE A 258 4.26 4.02 22.58
C ILE A 258 2.76 3.76 22.57
N SER A 259 2.22 3.37 21.44
CA SER A 259 0.77 3.42 21.18
C SER A 259 0.00 2.22 21.76
N ILE A 260 0.52 0.99 21.65
CA ILE A 260 -0.18 -0.22 22.13
C ILE A 260 -0.58 -0.12 23.60
N PRO A 261 0.29 0.30 24.55
CA PRO A 261 -0.07 0.37 25.96
C PRO A 261 -1.11 1.44 26.29
N MET A 262 -1.32 2.42 25.40
CA MET A 262 -2.24 3.54 25.63
C MET A 262 -3.69 3.18 25.31
N ASP A 263 -3.93 2.15 24.50
CA ASP A 263 -5.29 1.68 24.20
C ASP A 263 -5.49 0.23 24.67
N LYS A 264 -6.46 0.03 25.57
CA LYS A 264 -6.79 -1.32 26.06
C LYS A 264 -7.27 -2.27 24.96
N GLN A 265 -7.85 -1.75 23.88
CA GLN A 265 -8.28 -2.56 22.73
C GLN A 265 -7.10 -3.18 21.99
N ASP A 266 -5.93 -2.55 22.09
CA ASP A 266 -4.69 -2.99 21.44
C ASP A 266 -3.83 -3.92 22.33
N SER A 267 -4.31 -4.34 23.50
CA SER A 267 -3.58 -5.19 24.44
C SER A 267 -3.11 -6.52 23.83
N ALA A 268 -3.81 -7.04 22.83
CA ALA A 268 -3.41 -8.23 22.04
C ALA A 268 -2.67 -7.89 20.73
N GLY A 269 -2.27 -6.65 20.56
CA GLY A 269 -1.70 -6.07 19.33
C GLY A 269 -2.68 -5.15 18.64
N ARG A 270 -2.13 -4.25 17.79
CA ARG A 270 -2.92 -3.32 16.97
C ARG A 270 -3.69 -4.06 15.90
N MET A 271 -4.91 -3.66 15.68
CA MET A 271 -5.70 -4.07 14.51
C MET A 271 -5.01 -3.61 13.22
N SER A 272 -4.91 -4.52 12.23
CA SER A 272 -4.11 -4.30 11.02
C SER A 272 -5.00 -4.07 9.81
N TRP A 273 -5.63 -2.91 9.76
CA TRP A 273 -6.50 -2.56 8.64
C TRP A 273 -5.71 -2.19 7.40
N ASP A 274 -4.70 -1.37 7.56
CA ASP A 274 -3.93 -0.77 6.48
C ASP A 274 -2.93 -1.73 5.85
N GLU A 275 -2.29 -2.56 6.67
CA GLU A 275 -1.34 -3.59 6.19
C GLU A 275 -2.03 -4.57 5.25
N THR A 276 -3.31 -4.88 5.48
CA THR A 276 -4.06 -5.78 4.59
C THR A 276 -4.28 -5.18 3.20
N ALA A 277 -4.51 -3.87 3.10
CA ALA A 277 -4.60 -3.17 1.83
C ALA A 277 -3.26 -3.16 1.08
N VAL A 278 -2.14 -2.93 1.79
CA VAL A 278 -0.80 -3.00 1.19
C VAL A 278 -0.47 -4.40 0.71
N LEU A 279 -0.77 -5.44 1.50
CA LEU A 279 -0.58 -6.84 1.09
C LEU A 279 -1.31 -7.13 -0.22
N VAL A 280 -2.60 -6.78 -0.31
CA VAL A 280 -3.43 -7.00 -1.51
C VAL A 280 -2.95 -6.15 -2.68
N GLY A 281 -2.54 -4.92 -2.44
CA GLY A 281 -2.08 -3.98 -3.47
C GLY A 281 -0.84 -4.47 -4.21
N ILE A 282 0.07 -5.15 -3.51
CA ILE A 282 1.38 -5.56 -4.03
C ILE A 282 1.42 -7.05 -4.33
N ALA A 283 1.11 -7.90 -3.35
CA ALA A 283 1.15 -9.36 -3.51
C ALA A 283 -0.10 -9.93 -4.21
N GLY A 284 -1.18 -9.14 -4.33
CA GLY A 284 -2.47 -9.59 -4.83
C GLY A 284 -3.34 -10.19 -3.73
N TYR A 285 -4.62 -10.42 -4.03
CA TYR A 285 -5.56 -10.95 -3.05
C TYR A 285 -5.42 -12.46 -2.81
N GLY A 286 -5.11 -13.24 -3.84
CA GLY A 286 -4.85 -14.67 -3.67
C GLY A 286 -3.40 -14.93 -3.28
N PRO A 287 -3.12 -15.88 -2.37
CA PRO A 287 -3.99 -16.89 -1.79
C PRO A 287 -4.76 -16.46 -0.53
N TYR A 288 -4.59 -15.23 -0.06
CA TYR A 288 -5.05 -14.74 1.25
C TYR A 288 -6.57 -14.55 1.32
N TYR A 289 -7.14 -14.04 0.24
CA TYR A 289 -8.53 -13.60 0.15
C TYR A 289 -9.18 -14.04 -1.16
N THR A 290 -10.52 -13.99 -1.19
CA THR A 290 -11.33 -14.00 -2.41
C THR A 290 -11.97 -12.62 -2.59
N LEU A 291 -12.46 -12.34 -3.80
CA LEU A 291 -13.14 -11.08 -4.11
C LEU A 291 -14.66 -11.28 -4.20
N LYS A 292 -15.41 -10.38 -3.61
CA LYS A 292 -16.85 -10.23 -3.84
C LYS A 292 -17.07 -9.03 -4.77
N PRO A 293 -17.50 -9.24 -6.04
CA PRO A 293 -17.70 -8.16 -6.99
C PRO A 293 -19.03 -7.43 -6.76
N GLY A 294 -19.07 -6.13 -7.05
CA GLY A 294 -20.25 -5.29 -6.91
C GLY A 294 -19.96 -3.80 -6.92
N LYS A 295 -20.69 -3.04 -6.09
CA LYS A 295 -20.52 -1.60 -5.91
C LYS A 295 -20.67 -1.20 -4.44
N VAL A 296 -19.81 -0.29 -4.00
CA VAL A 296 -19.99 0.46 -2.74
C VAL A 296 -20.89 1.65 -3.02
N VAL A 297 -21.90 1.84 -2.20
CA VAL A 297 -22.73 3.05 -2.15
C VAL A 297 -22.51 3.70 -0.79
N VAL A 298 -22.12 4.96 -0.80
CA VAL A 298 -21.86 5.76 0.41
C VAL A 298 -22.99 6.76 0.59
N ALA A 299 -23.58 6.78 1.78
CA ALA A 299 -24.62 7.71 2.18
C ALA A 299 -24.04 9.03 2.73
N ASP A 300 -24.89 10.04 2.88
CA ASP A 300 -24.47 11.38 3.36
C ASP A 300 -23.90 11.36 4.80
N ASP A 301 -24.33 10.39 5.60
CA ASP A 301 -23.85 10.20 6.97
C ASP A 301 -22.53 9.38 7.05
N GLY A 302 -21.91 9.09 5.91
CA GLY A 302 -20.67 8.31 5.82
C GLY A 302 -20.87 6.80 5.99
N SER A 303 -22.10 6.31 6.13
CA SER A 303 -22.34 4.86 6.10
C SER A 303 -22.20 4.32 4.68
N ASN A 304 -21.79 3.06 4.56
CA ASN A 304 -21.74 2.38 3.27
C ASN A 304 -22.67 1.16 3.23
N THR A 305 -23.14 0.87 2.02
CA THR A 305 -23.84 -0.37 1.70
C THR A 305 -23.23 -1.01 0.46
N TRP A 306 -23.31 -2.34 0.40
CA TRP A 306 -22.84 -3.13 -0.73
C TRP A 306 -23.99 -3.53 -1.63
N VAL A 307 -23.84 -3.22 -2.91
CA VAL A 307 -24.74 -3.69 -3.97
C VAL A 307 -24.02 -4.78 -4.77
N SER A 308 -24.48 -6.02 -4.60
CA SER A 308 -23.92 -7.19 -5.28
C SER A 308 -24.22 -7.16 -6.79
N GLY A 309 -23.34 -7.74 -7.60
CA GLY A 309 -23.52 -7.89 -9.03
C GLY A 309 -22.40 -7.29 -9.87
N LYS A 310 -22.72 -6.89 -11.10
CA LYS A 310 -21.73 -6.28 -12.00
C LYS A 310 -21.35 -4.87 -11.54
N GLY A 311 -20.06 -4.61 -11.38
CA GLY A 311 -19.51 -3.33 -11.01
C GLY A 311 -17.98 -3.33 -11.16
N ASN A 312 -17.38 -2.18 -10.95
CA ASN A 312 -15.93 -2.03 -10.96
C ASN A 312 -15.32 -2.02 -9.54
N HIS A 313 -16.14 -2.33 -8.51
CA HIS A 313 -15.67 -2.49 -7.14
C HIS A 313 -15.67 -3.97 -6.75
N ALA A 314 -14.80 -4.30 -5.80
CA ALA A 314 -14.82 -5.56 -5.09
C ALA A 314 -14.41 -5.31 -3.63
N TYR A 315 -14.82 -6.17 -2.70
CA TYR A 315 -14.21 -6.24 -1.38
C TYR A 315 -13.61 -7.63 -1.14
N ILE A 316 -12.60 -7.69 -0.29
CA ILE A 316 -11.92 -8.93 0.04
C ILE A 316 -12.68 -9.71 1.13
N VAL A 317 -12.65 -11.02 1.01
CA VAL A 317 -13.21 -11.96 1.99
C VAL A 317 -12.13 -12.97 2.35
N PRO A 318 -11.92 -13.31 3.63
CA PRO A 318 -10.91 -14.27 4.04
C PRO A 318 -11.02 -15.61 3.32
N ARG A 319 -9.88 -16.12 2.88
CA ARG A 319 -9.71 -17.45 2.30
C ARG A 319 -8.67 -18.25 3.07
N MET A 320 -7.57 -17.60 3.41
CA MET A 320 -6.54 -18.16 4.28
C MET A 320 -6.97 -17.99 5.75
N GLU A 321 -6.51 -18.87 6.61
CA GLU A 321 -6.67 -18.70 8.07
C GLU A 321 -6.10 -17.35 8.52
N ILE A 322 -6.86 -16.64 9.33
CA ILE A 322 -6.51 -15.30 9.80
C ILE A 322 -5.15 -15.30 10.50
N GLN A 323 -4.87 -16.33 11.31
CA GLN A 323 -3.61 -16.48 12.02
C GLN A 323 -2.39 -16.49 11.07
N LYS A 324 -2.48 -17.16 9.93
CA LYS A 324 -1.39 -17.20 8.94
C LYS A 324 -1.14 -15.85 8.27
N VAL A 325 -2.22 -15.10 8.03
CA VAL A 325 -2.09 -13.72 7.52
C VAL A 325 -1.47 -12.83 8.57
N GLN A 326 -1.89 -12.94 9.83
CA GLN A 326 -1.33 -12.20 10.96
C GLN A 326 0.17 -12.46 11.14
N GLU A 327 0.59 -13.72 11.08
CA GLU A 327 2.01 -14.12 11.13
C GLU A 327 2.81 -13.47 10.01
N LEU A 328 2.30 -13.55 8.77
CA LEU A 328 2.93 -12.92 7.61
C LEU A 328 3.07 -11.40 7.77
N LEU A 329 2.02 -10.72 8.26
CA LEU A 329 2.07 -9.27 8.44
C LEU A 329 3.08 -8.89 9.54
N ASN A 330 3.09 -9.62 10.67
CA ASN A 330 4.08 -9.40 11.72
C ASN A 330 5.53 -9.61 11.21
N ASP A 331 5.76 -10.64 10.41
CA ASP A 331 7.09 -10.90 9.83
C ASP A 331 7.52 -9.74 8.90
N LEU A 332 6.60 -9.25 8.05
CA LEU A 332 6.87 -8.11 7.18
C LEU A 332 7.09 -6.81 7.97
N MET A 333 6.37 -6.59 9.07
CA MET A 333 6.56 -5.42 9.94
C MET A 333 7.89 -5.43 10.70
N MET A 334 8.50 -6.59 10.90
CA MET A 334 9.84 -6.70 11.48
C MET A 334 10.96 -6.42 10.48
N HIS A 335 10.62 -6.06 9.22
CA HIS A 335 11.59 -5.69 8.20
C HIS A 335 12.47 -4.52 8.68
N GLN A 336 13.77 -4.67 8.47
CA GLN A 336 14.77 -3.65 8.77
C GLN A 336 15.45 -3.19 7.48
N PRO A 337 15.82 -1.91 7.37
CA PRO A 337 16.57 -1.44 6.22
C PRO A 337 17.91 -2.18 6.09
N SER A 338 18.30 -2.50 4.86
CA SER A 338 19.64 -3.03 4.60
C SER A 338 20.68 -2.03 5.11
N ARG A 339 21.65 -2.51 5.91
CA ARG A 339 22.78 -1.67 6.32
C ARG A 339 23.52 -1.25 5.05
N LYS A 340 23.69 0.05 4.85
CA LYS A 340 24.65 0.53 3.86
C LYS A 340 26.04 0.19 4.41
N GLU A 341 26.76 -0.69 3.73
CA GLU A 341 28.18 -0.91 3.96
C GLU A 341 29.02 0.34 3.67
#